data_eb5f1e154263a577255762413b46ea47
#
_entry.id   eb5f1e154263a577255762413b46ea47
#
_cell.length_a   1.000
_cell.length_b   1.000
_cell.length_c   1.000
_cell.angle_alpha   90.00
_cell.angle_beta   90.00
_cell.angle_gamma   90.00
#
_symmetry.space_group_name_H-M   'P 1'
#
loop_
_entity.id
_entity.type
_entity.pdbx_description
1 polymer ?
#
loop_
_entity_poly.entity_id
_entity_poly.type
_entity_poly.pdbx_seq_one_letter_code
_entity_poly.pdbx_strand_id
1 'polypeptide(L)'
;LNNRQETMFYMFITPGDKKFECKNFGKALNISRVSFAKEETIFDMLGTKIGATTIFSILNDKDLKVNLVIDSDVLKEEYYGCSDGTRTSYMKIKMKDLVDKLIPYSKHEMIVINI
;
A
#
# COMPACT_ATOMS: atom_id res chain seq x y z
N LEU A 1 0.38 -4.95 -5.87
CA LEU A 1 0.88 -6.33 -5.96
C LEU A 1 -0.27 -7.33 -5.96
N ASN A 2 -0.09 -8.45 -6.59
CA ASN A 2 -1.06 -9.55 -6.57
C ASN A 2 -0.34 -10.90 -6.50
N ASN A 3 -1.09 -11.93 -6.12
CA ASN A 3 -0.61 -13.31 -6.18
C ASN A 3 -0.68 -13.84 -7.62
N ARG A 4 -0.18 -15.05 -7.84
CA ARG A 4 -0.12 -15.67 -9.17
C ARG A 4 -1.50 -15.77 -9.86
N GLN A 5 -2.56 -16.08 -9.09
CA GLN A 5 -3.91 -16.26 -9.59
C GLN A 5 -4.68 -14.95 -9.74
N GLU A 6 -4.08 -13.82 -9.37
CA GLU A 6 -4.72 -12.51 -9.37
C GLU A 6 -6.02 -12.48 -8.53
N THR A 7 -6.06 -13.29 -7.45
CA THR A 7 -7.21 -13.37 -6.54
C THR A 7 -6.98 -12.62 -5.24
N MET A 8 -5.72 -12.36 -4.89
CA MET A 8 -5.33 -11.63 -3.67
C MET A 8 -4.50 -10.43 -4.08
N PHE A 9 -4.84 -9.27 -3.54
CA PHE A 9 -4.19 -7.99 -3.87
C PHE A 9 -3.60 -7.37 -2.62
N TYR A 10 -2.47 -6.70 -2.79
CA TYR A 10 -1.71 -6.11 -1.69
C TYR A 10 -1.26 -4.70 -2.06
N MET A 11 -1.42 -3.77 -1.11
CA MET A 11 -0.78 -2.46 -1.20
C MET A 11 0.36 -2.45 -0.18
N PHE A 12 1.59 -2.33 -0.66
CA PHE A 12 2.77 -2.33 0.19
C PHE A 12 3.35 -0.92 0.30
N ILE A 13 3.47 -0.45 1.52
CA ILE A 13 4.08 0.84 1.83
C ILE A 13 5.48 0.59 2.38
N THR A 14 6.49 1.12 1.69
CA THR A 14 7.90 0.91 2.02
C THR A 14 8.66 2.23 1.93
N PRO A 15 9.79 2.39 2.67
CA PRO A 15 10.61 3.59 2.53
C PRO A 15 11.14 3.77 1.11
N GLY A 16 11.20 5.01 0.64
CA GLY A 16 11.63 5.30 -0.72
C GLY A 16 13.09 4.95 -1.03
N ASP A 17 13.94 4.88 0.00
CA ASP A 17 15.35 4.53 -0.12
C ASP A 17 15.62 3.02 -0.03
N LYS A 18 14.59 2.24 0.26
CA LYS A 18 14.70 0.78 0.38
C LYS A 18 14.37 0.11 -0.95
N LYS A 19 15.27 -0.75 -1.44
CA LYS A 19 15.04 -1.48 -2.67
C LYS A 19 13.94 -2.53 -2.47
N PHE A 20 12.93 -2.50 -3.32
CA PHE A 20 11.83 -3.46 -3.27
C PHE A 20 12.12 -4.65 -4.19
N GLU A 21 11.88 -5.86 -3.66
CA GLU A 21 11.93 -7.10 -4.44
C GLU A 21 10.70 -7.94 -4.13
N CYS A 22 9.98 -8.35 -5.17
CA CYS A 22 8.78 -9.19 -5.03
C CYS A 22 9.08 -10.49 -4.30
N LYS A 23 10.26 -11.05 -4.50
CA LYS A 23 10.70 -12.28 -3.83
C LYS A 23 10.72 -12.13 -2.32
N ASN A 24 11.27 -11.03 -1.81
CA ASN A 24 11.35 -10.78 -0.38
C ASN A 24 9.98 -10.54 0.22
N PHE A 25 9.12 -9.81 -0.48
CA PHE A 25 7.73 -9.58 -0.08
C PHE A 25 6.96 -10.89 0.02
N GLY A 26 7.10 -11.75 -0.99
CA GLY A 26 6.45 -13.05 -1.00
C GLY A 26 6.90 -13.95 0.16
N LYS A 27 8.19 -13.95 0.46
CA LYS A 27 8.72 -14.72 1.60
C LYS A 27 8.17 -14.22 2.93
N ALA A 28 8.09 -12.92 3.11
CA ALA A 28 7.60 -12.32 4.37
C ALA A 28 6.13 -12.69 4.65
N LEU A 29 5.32 -12.84 3.60
CA LEU A 29 3.91 -13.18 3.71
C LEU A 29 3.60 -14.64 3.38
N ASN A 30 4.64 -15.46 3.14
CA ASN A 30 4.50 -16.86 2.78
C ASN A 30 3.64 -17.07 1.51
N ILE A 31 3.91 -16.26 0.50
CA ILE A 31 3.25 -16.31 -0.80
C ILE A 31 4.26 -16.80 -1.84
N SER A 32 3.89 -17.82 -2.63
CA SER A 32 4.82 -18.45 -3.56
C SER A 32 5.23 -17.55 -4.72
N ARG A 33 4.33 -16.70 -5.22
CA ARG A 33 4.60 -15.76 -6.30
C ARG A 33 3.85 -14.47 -6.09
N VAL A 34 4.57 -13.36 -6.27
CA VAL A 34 4.00 -12.01 -6.19
C VAL A 34 4.49 -11.25 -7.41
N SER A 35 3.60 -10.50 -8.04
CA SER A 35 3.93 -9.63 -9.16
C SER A 35 3.22 -8.29 -9.01
N PHE A 36 3.62 -7.30 -9.82
CA PHE A 36 2.94 -6.02 -9.84
C PHE A 36 1.57 -6.18 -10.47
N ALA A 37 0.55 -5.56 -9.85
CA ALA A 37 -0.80 -5.56 -10.38
C ALA A 37 -0.85 -4.79 -11.71
N LYS A 38 -1.74 -5.21 -12.60
CA LYS A 38 -1.96 -4.54 -13.87
C LYS A 38 -2.57 -3.16 -13.64
N GLU A 39 -2.22 -2.22 -14.50
CA GLU A 39 -2.75 -0.85 -14.42
C GLU A 39 -4.27 -0.82 -14.43
N GLU A 40 -4.89 -1.62 -15.26
CA GLU A 40 -6.35 -1.75 -15.35
C GLU A 40 -6.97 -2.21 -14.04
N THR A 41 -6.34 -3.18 -13.38
CA THR A 41 -6.81 -3.70 -12.10
C THR A 41 -6.70 -2.64 -11.02
N ILE A 42 -5.60 -1.89 -10.98
CA ILE A 42 -5.42 -0.81 -10.01
C ILE A 42 -6.49 0.25 -10.20
N PHE A 43 -6.76 0.65 -11.43
CA PHE A 43 -7.79 1.63 -11.72
C PHE A 43 -9.19 1.14 -11.31
N ASP A 44 -9.51 -0.12 -11.60
CA ASP A 44 -10.81 -0.68 -11.25
C ASP A 44 -11.02 -0.78 -9.73
N MET A 45 -9.97 -1.11 -8.98
CA MET A 45 -10.08 -1.32 -7.54
C MET A 45 -9.93 -0.04 -6.74
N LEU A 46 -9.02 0.84 -7.15
CA LEU A 46 -8.63 2.01 -6.36
C LEU A 46 -9.00 3.34 -7.03
N GLY A 47 -9.42 3.31 -8.28
CA GLY A 47 -9.80 4.51 -9.02
C GLY A 47 -8.63 5.43 -9.33
N THR A 48 -7.38 4.92 -9.27
CA THR A 48 -6.18 5.71 -9.50
C THR A 48 -5.34 5.17 -10.64
N LYS A 49 -4.54 6.05 -11.26
CA LYS A 49 -3.56 5.66 -12.27
C LYS A 49 -2.23 5.33 -11.60
N ILE A 50 -1.39 4.57 -12.29
CA ILE A 50 -0.02 4.30 -11.85
C ILE A 50 0.71 5.65 -11.65
N GLY A 51 1.40 5.78 -10.52
CA GLY A 51 2.08 7.01 -10.13
C GLY A 51 1.23 7.96 -9.29
N ALA A 52 -0.09 7.77 -9.25
CA ALA A 52 -1.00 8.54 -8.40
C ALA A 52 -1.57 7.71 -7.24
N THR A 53 -1.26 6.42 -7.17
CA THR A 53 -1.73 5.55 -6.09
C THR A 53 -0.95 5.83 -4.82
N THR A 54 -1.67 6.08 -3.73
CA THR A 54 -1.10 6.34 -2.40
C THR A 54 -1.83 5.50 -1.37
N ILE A 55 -1.40 5.57 -0.11
CA ILE A 55 -2.10 4.90 0.98
C ILE A 55 -3.56 5.38 1.08
N PHE A 56 -3.83 6.64 0.74
CA PHE A 56 -5.20 7.17 0.76
C PHE A 56 -6.11 6.50 -0.27
N SER A 57 -5.54 5.85 -1.28
CA SER A 57 -6.32 5.12 -2.29
C SER A 57 -7.09 3.94 -1.70
N ILE A 58 -6.69 3.42 -0.52
CA ILE A 58 -7.45 2.34 0.13
C ILE A 58 -8.86 2.76 0.52
N LEU A 59 -9.12 4.06 0.64
CA LEU A 59 -10.46 4.57 0.94
C LEU A 59 -11.45 4.25 -0.18
N ASN A 60 -10.96 3.99 -1.38
CA ASN A 60 -11.79 3.61 -2.54
C ASN A 60 -12.05 2.10 -2.59
N ASP A 61 -11.34 1.30 -1.80
CA ASP A 61 -11.51 -0.15 -1.75
C ASP A 61 -12.56 -0.53 -0.69
N LYS A 62 -13.81 -0.21 -1.00
CA LYS A 62 -14.93 -0.41 -0.06
C LYS A 62 -15.25 -1.88 0.19
N ASP A 63 -14.92 -2.75 -0.73
CA ASP A 63 -15.14 -4.19 -0.62
C ASP A 63 -13.99 -4.91 0.10
N LEU A 64 -12.98 -4.17 0.57
CA LEU A 64 -11.81 -4.67 1.30
C LEU A 64 -11.06 -5.78 0.54
N LYS A 65 -10.90 -5.60 -0.75
CA LYS A 65 -10.20 -6.56 -1.62
C LYS A 65 -8.68 -6.43 -1.57
N VAL A 66 -8.18 -5.27 -1.15
CA VAL A 66 -6.75 -4.99 -1.07
C VAL A 66 -6.28 -5.15 0.36
N ASN A 67 -5.25 -5.96 0.56
CA ASN A 67 -4.61 -6.12 1.86
C ASN A 67 -3.54 -5.03 2.02
N LEU A 68 -3.60 -4.28 3.11
CA LEU A 68 -2.63 -3.23 3.40
C LEU A 68 -1.44 -3.83 4.15
N VAL A 69 -0.26 -3.70 3.57
CA VAL A 69 1.00 -4.17 4.15
C VAL A 69 1.95 -3.00 4.30
N ILE A 70 2.52 -2.83 5.48
CA ILE A 70 3.41 -1.71 5.78
C ILE A 70 4.74 -2.26 6.30
N ASP A 71 5.84 -1.75 5.75
CA ASP A 71 7.17 -2.04 6.27
C ASP A 71 7.32 -1.37 7.64
N SER A 72 7.85 -2.10 8.62
CA SER A 72 8.02 -1.58 9.98
C SER A 72 8.91 -0.34 10.03
N ASP A 73 9.84 -0.17 9.09
CA ASP A 73 10.69 1.02 9.02
C ASP A 73 9.89 2.28 8.69
N VAL A 74 8.79 2.15 7.93
CA VAL A 74 7.89 3.28 7.67
C VAL A 74 7.22 3.75 8.96
N LEU A 75 6.84 2.81 9.81
CA LEU A 75 6.16 3.15 11.07
C LEU A 75 7.07 3.86 12.09
N LYS A 76 8.38 3.78 11.91
CA LYS A 76 9.36 4.49 12.75
C LYS A 76 9.47 5.97 12.40
N GLU A 77 9.01 6.37 11.22
CA GLU A 77 9.02 7.76 10.81
C GLU A 77 7.91 8.55 11.51
N GLU A 78 8.19 9.80 11.84
CA GLU A 78 7.20 10.67 12.48
C GLU A 78 6.09 11.06 11.50
N TYR A 79 6.45 11.24 10.23
CA TYR A 79 5.54 11.68 9.19
C TYR A 79 5.53 10.75 8.00
N TYR A 80 4.37 10.64 7.36
CA TYR A 80 4.18 10.00 6.08
C TYR A 80 3.99 11.06 5.02
N GLY A 81 4.81 11.03 3.96
CA GLY A 81 4.70 11.93 2.83
C GLY A 81 4.26 11.20 1.58
N CYS A 82 3.32 11.79 0.84
CA CYS A 82 2.85 11.21 -0.40
C CYS A 82 2.20 12.26 -1.28
N SER A 83 1.93 11.90 -2.55
CA SER A 83 1.09 12.69 -3.41
C SER A 83 -0.34 12.78 -2.86
N ASP A 84 -1.03 13.87 -3.13
CA ASP A 84 -2.45 14.02 -2.79
C ASP A 84 -3.39 13.34 -3.80
N GLY A 85 -2.84 12.54 -4.69
CA GLY A 85 -3.58 11.90 -5.79
C GLY A 85 -3.40 12.61 -7.13
N THR A 86 -2.67 13.73 -7.14
CA THR A 86 -2.25 14.45 -8.35
C THR A 86 -0.74 14.33 -8.51
N ARG A 87 -0.21 14.75 -9.66
CA ARG A 87 1.25 14.74 -9.88
C ARG A 87 1.91 16.06 -9.48
N THR A 88 1.12 17.04 -9.04
CA THR A 88 1.58 18.41 -8.81
C THR A 88 1.60 18.80 -7.34
N SER A 89 0.92 18.06 -6.47
CA SER A 89 0.81 18.38 -5.06
C SER A 89 1.31 17.23 -4.20
N TYR A 90 1.84 17.59 -3.05
CA TYR A 90 2.45 16.66 -2.08
C TYR A 90 1.84 16.90 -0.70
N MET A 91 1.52 15.81 -0.02
CA MET A 91 0.94 15.84 1.33
C MET A 91 1.90 15.26 2.35
N LYS A 92 1.80 15.74 3.58
CA LYS A 92 2.52 15.22 4.72
C LYS A 92 1.57 15.05 5.88
N ILE A 93 1.52 13.86 6.47
CA ILE A 93 0.63 13.53 7.59
C ILE A 93 1.44 12.87 8.69
N LYS A 94 1.08 13.13 9.94
CA LYS A 94 1.72 12.45 11.06
C LYS A 94 1.44 10.96 11.01
N MET A 95 2.47 10.15 11.22
CA MET A 95 2.33 8.69 11.20
C MET A 95 1.30 8.21 12.22
N LYS A 96 1.24 8.87 13.37
CA LYS A 96 0.25 8.56 14.41
C LYS A 96 -1.18 8.72 13.89
N ASP A 97 -1.45 9.80 13.14
CA ASP A 97 -2.79 10.03 12.58
C ASP A 97 -3.10 9.01 11.48
N LEU A 98 -2.11 8.63 10.70
CA LEU A 98 -2.27 7.60 9.68
C LEU A 98 -2.72 6.28 10.31
N VAL A 99 -1.99 5.83 11.33
CA VAL A 99 -2.24 4.53 11.98
C VAL A 99 -3.52 4.54 12.82
N ASP A 100 -3.75 5.62 13.57
CA ASP A 100 -4.85 5.69 14.53
C ASP A 100 -6.19 6.12 13.91
N LYS A 101 -6.15 6.85 12.78
CA LYS A 101 -7.35 7.44 12.18
C LYS A 101 -7.64 6.95 10.76
N LEU A 102 -6.68 7.07 9.84
CA LEU A 102 -6.92 6.74 8.45
C LEU A 102 -7.15 5.25 8.23
N ILE A 103 -6.27 4.41 8.75
CA ILE A 103 -6.36 2.97 8.56
C ILE A 103 -7.63 2.38 9.18
N PRO A 104 -7.99 2.70 10.45
CA PRO A 104 -9.26 2.26 11.01
C PRO A 104 -10.48 2.79 10.25
N TYR A 105 -10.42 4.04 9.77
CA TYR A 105 -11.51 4.63 9.00
C TYR A 105 -11.76 3.87 7.70
N SER A 106 -10.70 3.40 7.06
CA SER A 106 -10.81 2.60 5.82
C SER A 106 -11.33 1.19 6.07
N LYS A 107 -11.39 0.76 7.34
CA LYS A 107 -11.75 -0.61 7.78
C LYS A 107 -10.75 -1.67 7.32
N HIS A 108 -9.60 -1.28 6.82
CA HIS A 108 -8.53 -2.22 6.48
C HIS A 108 -7.71 -2.59 7.71
N GLU A 109 -7.26 -3.83 7.75
CA GLU A 109 -6.31 -4.27 8.76
C GLU A 109 -4.89 -4.05 8.23
N MET A 110 -4.00 -3.62 9.12
CA MET A 110 -2.62 -3.35 8.78
C MET A 110 -1.76 -4.58 9.06
N ILE A 111 -1.08 -5.07 8.02
CA ILE A 111 -0.09 -6.14 8.14
C ILE A 111 1.29 -5.50 8.16
N VAL A 112 2.08 -5.77 9.20
CA VAL A 112 3.42 -5.18 9.35
C VAL A 112 4.47 -6.24 9.05
N ILE A 113 5.38 -5.92 8.15
CA ILE A 113 6.52 -6.78 7.82
C ILE A 113 7.80 -5.95 7.85
N ASN A 114 8.94 -6.64 7.89
CA ASN A 114 10.26 -6.01 7.76
C ASN A 114 11.10 -6.81 6.76
N ILE A 115 11.39 -6.18 5.62
CA ILE A 115 12.18 -6.83 4.56
C ILE A 115 13.33 -5.95 4.08
#